data_ed8b582927f917ae19e48033fd071071
#
_entry.id   ed8b582927f917ae19e48033fd071071
#
_cell.length_a   1.000
_cell.length_b   1.000
_cell.length_c   1.000
_cell.angle_alpha   90.00
_cell.angle_beta   90.00
_cell.angle_gamma   90.00
#
_symmetry.space_group_name_H-M   'P 1'
#
loop_
_entity.id
_entity.type
_entity.pdbx_description
1 polymer ?
#
loop_
_entity_poly.entity_id
_entity_poly.type
_entity_poly.pdbx_seq_one_letter_code
_entity_poly.pdbx_strand_id
1 'polypeptide(L)'
;MSFADTAVADTQLITSVAVLKTAVDALTAGGSTNHADAFAKAVQLFDPASSNAKVIVMFTDGKTTAGIPPAPVAAAARASGIIIYCIGLIGADGIDVNVLNDWATDPDASHVAVTPDDAELEDLFADLAANISKPGATNIVIDEIVNPDFNIISVIPPNRGTAMMLDSNTLQWKISELGVSGNEGASLEFFIRHIGQNGGTKLVNQ
;
A
#
# COMPACT_ATOMS: atom_id res chain seq x y z
N MET A 1 16.36 -6.21 -7.02
CA MET A 1 17.22 -6.41 -5.84
C MET A 1 17.34 -7.90 -5.61
N SER A 2 18.55 -8.38 -5.40
CA SER A 2 18.86 -9.77 -5.03
C SER A 2 19.53 -9.83 -3.65
N PHE A 3 19.56 -11.02 -3.06
CA PHE A 3 20.20 -11.22 -1.77
C PHE A 3 20.77 -12.63 -1.65
N ALA A 4 21.86 -12.72 -0.89
CA ALA A 4 22.55 -13.94 -0.50
C ALA A 4 23.14 -13.72 0.90
N ASP A 5 24.48 -13.69 1.07
CA ASP A 5 25.12 -13.26 2.33
C ASP A 5 24.76 -11.81 2.67
N THR A 6 24.63 -10.97 1.64
CA THR A 6 24.18 -9.58 1.71
C THR A 6 23.19 -9.27 0.57
N ALA A 7 22.43 -8.22 0.72
CA ALA A 7 21.49 -7.75 -0.31
C ALA A 7 22.15 -6.70 -1.22
N VAL A 8 21.84 -6.77 -2.51
CA VAL A 8 22.34 -5.86 -3.55
C VAL A 8 21.20 -5.23 -4.30
N ALA A 9 21.25 -3.92 -4.52
CA ALA A 9 20.32 -3.21 -5.39
C ALA A 9 20.79 -3.37 -6.86
N ASP A 10 20.27 -4.36 -7.57
CA ASP A 10 20.61 -4.62 -8.98
C ASP A 10 20.13 -3.48 -9.89
N THR A 11 19.05 -2.82 -9.50
CA THR A 11 18.53 -1.60 -10.13
C THR A 11 17.97 -0.66 -9.07
N GLN A 12 17.77 0.60 -9.43
CA GLN A 12 16.86 1.50 -8.72
C GLN A 12 15.40 1.11 -9.02
N LEU A 13 14.42 1.78 -8.39
CA LEU A 13 13.02 1.64 -8.77
C LEU A 13 12.82 2.24 -10.17
N ILE A 14 12.54 1.39 -11.15
CA ILE A 14 12.42 1.74 -12.57
C ILE A 14 11.18 1.07 -13.18
N THR A 15 10.69 1.63 -14.28
CA THR A 15 9.52 1.12 -15.02
C THR A 15 9.89 0.36 -16.29
N SER A 16 11.17 0.31 -16.66
CA SER A 16 11.63 -0.38 -17.86
C SER A 16 11.69 -1.89 -17.66
N VAL A 17 10.72 -2.62 -18.20
CA VAL A 17 10.66 -4.09 -18.13
C VAL A 17 11.91 -4.74 -18.76
N ALA A 18 12.44 -4.17 -19.87
CA ALA A 18 13.63 -4.71 -20.53
C ALA A 18 14.87 -4.65 -19.62
N VAL A 19 15.06 -3.55 -18.89
CA VAL A 19 16.15 -3.39 -17.94
C VAL A 19 15.99 -4.32 -16.74
N LEU A 20 14.75 -4.44 -16.21
CA LEU A 20 14.46 -5.37 -15.12
C LEU A 20 14.73 -6.82 -15.53
N LYS A 21 14.29 -7.22 -16.74
CA LYS A 21 14.55 -8.55 -17.26
C LYS A 21 16.05 -8.83 -17.37
N THR A 22 16.83 -7.89 -17.91
CA THR A 22 18.28 -8.03 -18.02
C THR A 22 18.94 -8.20 -16.64
N ALA A 23 18.48 -7.46 -15.64
CA ALA A 23 18.99 -7.58 -14.27
C ALA A 23 18.66 -8.96 -13.66
N VAL A 24 17.45 -9.47 -13.88
CA VAL A 24 17.04 -10.82 -13.42
C VAL A 24 17.84 -11.90 -14.14
N ASP A 25 17.98 -11.82 -15.46
CA ASP A 25 18.73 -12.80 -16.28
C ASP A 25 20.24 -12.86 -15.89
N ALA A 26 20.75 -11.82 -15.26
CA ALA A 26 22.17 -11.75 -14.81
C ALA A 26 22.38 -12.34 -13.39
N LEU A 27 21.31 -12.70 -12.67
CA LEU A 27 21.43 -13.27 -11.33
C LEU A 27 22.08 -14.65 -11.38
N THR A 28 22.92 -14.90 -10.37
CA THR A 28 23.53 -16.22 -10.16
C THR A 28 23.28 -16.69 -8.74
N ALA A 29 22.79 -17.93 -8.60
CA ALA A 29 22.55 -18.52 -7.30
C ALA A 29 23.88 -18.81 -6.55
N GLY A 30 23.89 -18.56 -5.24
CA GLY A 30 25.04 -18.85 -4.38
C GLY A 30 25.01 -18.09 -3.07
N GLY A 31 25.85 -18.49 -2.14
CA GLY A 31 25.97 -17.90 -0.81
C GLY A 31 24.88 -18.36 0.16
N SER A 32 24.73 -17.62 1.26
CA SER A 32 23.74 -17.85 2.31
C SER A 32 22.43 -17.11 2.00
N THR A 33 21.47 -17.15 2.91
CA THR A 33 20.16 -16.50 2.78
C THR A 33 19.95 -15.49 3.90
N ASN A 34 20.16 -14.20 3.62
CA ASN A 34 20.04 -13.10 4.58
C ASN A 34 18.82 -12.22 4.30
N HIS A 35 17.66 -12.69 4.72
CA HIS A 35 16.39 -11.97 4.53
C HIS A 35 16.34 -10.63 5.27
N ALA A 36 17.00 -10.52 6.43
CA ALA A 36 17.03 -9.27 7.19
C ALA A 36 17.70 -8.13 6.40
N ASP A 37 18.84 -8.43 5.77
CA ASP A 37 19.55 -7.45 4.93
C ASP A 37 18.73 -7.13 3.66
N ALA A 38 18.00 -8.12 3.11
CA ALA A 38 17.07 -7.91 2.00
C ALA A 38 15.98 -6.90 2.36
N PHE A 39 15.28 -7.05 3.49
CA PHE A 39 14.28 -6.09 3.94
C PHE A 39 14.88 -4.70 4.18
N ALA A 40 16.01 -4.64 4.89
CA ALA A 40 16.67 -3.36 5.19
C ALA A 40 17.10 -2.62 3.91
N LYS A 41 17.64 -3.34 2.93
CA LYS A 41 18.05 -2.78 1.65
C LYS A 41 16.87 -2.34 0.80
N ALA A 42 15.76 -3.11 0.79
CA ALA A 42 14.55 -2.76 0.07
C ALA A 42 13.94 -1.44 0.59
N VAL A 43 13.90 -1.26 1.90
CA VAL A 43 13.41 -0.01 2.52
C VAL A 43 14.23 1.19 2.05
N GLN A 44 15.54 1.04 1.88
CA GLN A 44 16.43 2.12 1.42
C GLN A 44 16.20 2.56 -0.03
N LEU A 45 15.54 1.72 -0.86
CA LEU A 45 15.22 2.07 -2.24
C LEU A 45 14.01 3.01 -2.35
N PHE A 46 13.17 3.09 -1.34
CA PHE A 46 12.01 3.96 -1.36
C PHE A 46 12.38 5.40 -1.02
N ASP A 47 11.80 6.35 -1.77
CA ASP A 47 11.82 7.74 -1.38
C ASP A 47 10.87 7.95 -0.18
N PRO A 48 11.38 8.35 0.99
CA PRO A 48 10.54 8.56 2.17
C PRO A 48 9.53 9.70 1.99
N ALA A 49 9.82 10.67 1.10
CA ALA A 49 8.93 11.79 0.81
C ALA A 49 7.81 11.46 -0.19
N SER A 50 7.90 10.31 -0.87
CA SER A 50 6.88 9.88 -1.83
C SER A 50 5.59 9.46 -1.11
N SER A 51 4.45 9.98 -1.60
CA SER A 51 3.11 9.59 -1.17
C SER A 51 2.61 8.28 -1.81
N ASN A 52 3.36 7.73 -2.77
CA ASN A 52 3.00 6.47 -3.41
C ASN A 52 3.03 5.30 -2.42
N ALA A 53 2.18 4.30 -2.64
CA ALA A 53 2.24 3.04 -1.90
C ALA A 53 3.64 2.42 -2.04
N LYS A 54 4.20 1.98 -0.92
CA LYS A 54 5.48 1.31 -0.86
C LYS A 54 5.22 -0.17 -0.61
N VAL A 55 5.64 -1.01 -1.54
CA VAL A 55 5.40 -2.44 -1.51
C VAL A 55 6.71 -3.19 -1.65
N ILE A 56 6.94 -4.17 -0.78
CA ILE A 56 8.02 -5.16 -0.89
C ILE A 56 7.37 -6.49 -1.23
N VAL A 57 7.85 -7.15 -2.27
CA VAL A 57 7.56 -8.56 -2.55
C VAL A 57 8.81 -9.35 -2.23
N MET A 58 8.76 -10.12 -1.15
CA MET A 58 9.83 -11.04 -0.76
C MET A 58 9.58 -12.38 -1.45
N PHE A 59 10.52 -12.81 -2.28
CA PHE A 59 10.48 -14.07 -2.99
C PHE A 59 11.64 -14.94 -2.52
N THR A 60 11.35 -16.14 -2.02
CA THR A 60 12.37 -17.03 -1.43
C THR A 60 11.98 -18.50 -1.53
N ASP A 61 13.00 -19.35 -1.68
CA ASP A 61 12.88 -20.83 -1.69
C ASP A 61 13.48 -21.49 -0.46
N GLY A 62 13.94 -20.70 0.52
CA GLY A 62 14.72 -21.24 1.63
C GLY A 62 14.53 -20.55 2.97
N LYS A 63 15.20 -21.11 3.94
CA LYS A 63 15.28 -20.60 5.32
C LYS A 63 16.36 -19.57 5.46
N THR A 64 16.19 -18.63 6.39
CA THR A 64 17.28 -17.71 6.79
C THR A 64 18.46 -18.50 7.32
N THR A 65 19.62 -18.31 6.70
CA THR A 65 20.88 -18.97 7.10
C THR A 65 21.98 -17.99 7.50
N ALA A 66 21.77 -16.69 7.30
CA ALA A 66 22.73 -15.63 7.66
C ALA A 66 22.00 -14.38 8.15
N GLY A 67 22.75 -13.51 8.84
CA GLY A 67 22.28 -12.23 9.34
C GLY A 67 21.55 -12.31 10.68
N ILE A 68 20.88 -11.21 11.02
CA ILE A 68 20.03 -11.11 12.20
C ILE A 68 18.63 -11.70 11.91
N PRO A 69 17.79 -11.97 12.93
CA PRO A 69 16.40 -12.41 12.70
C PRO A 69 15.64 -11.44 11.79
N PRO A 70 14.97 -11.90 10.71
CA PRO A 70 14.27 -11.02 9.77
C PRO A 70 12.99 -10.39 10.32
N ALA A 71 12.26 -11.07 11.20
CA ALA A 71 10.96 -10.63 11.71
C ALA A 71 10.95 -9.20 12.31
N PRO A 72 11.92 -8.80 13.16
CA PRO A 72 11.97 -7.43 13.66
C PRO A 72 12.20 -6.38 12.54
N VAL A 73 12.98 -6.73 11.50
CA VAL A 73 13.26 -5.82 10.37
C VAL A 73 12.02 -5.65 9.51
N ALA A 74 11.33 -6.75 9.21
CA ALA A 74 10.04 -6.73 8.49
C ALA A 74 8.98 -5.95 9.29
N ALA A 75 8.88 -6.17 10.60
CA ALA A 75 7.96 -5.44 11.46
C ALA A 75 8.23 -3.91 11.47
N ALA A 76 9.49 -3.50 11.48
CA ALA A 76 9.86 -2.08 11.37
C ALA A 76 9.47 -1.48 10.02
N ALA A 77 9.62 -2.23 8.92
CA ALA A 77 9.18 -1.80 7.59
C ALA A 77 7.64 -1.63 7.56
N ARG A 78 6.87 -2.59 8.09
CA ARG A 78 5.40 -2.48 8.20
C ARG A 78 4.97 -1.29 9.05
N ALA A 79 5.63 -1.07 10.18
CA ALA A 79 5.37 0.07 11.05
C ALA A 79 5.62 1.43 10.35
N SER A 80 6.44 1.45 9.30
CA SER A 80 6.68 2.61 8.44
C SER A 80 5.67 2.73 7.29
N GLY A 81 4.60 1.93 7.28
CA GLY A 81 3.55 1.95 6.25
C GLY A 81 3.93 1.21 4.97
N ILE A 82 4.94 0.34 4.99
CA ILE A 82 5.32 -0.48 3.84
C ILE A 82 4.51 -1.78 3.88
N ILE A 83 3.89 -2.11 2.75
CA ILE A 83 3.16 -3.37 2.57
C ILE A 83 4.16 -4.45 2.15
N ILE A 84 4.13 -5.60 2.83
CA ILE A 84 5.02 -6.72 2.53
C ILE A 84 4.19 -7.92 2.10
N TYR A 85 4.48 -8.41 0.90
CA TYR A 85 4.03 -9.71 0.39
C TYR A 85 5.18 -10.70 0.48
N CYS A 86 4.89 -11.94 0.89
CA CYS A 86 5.85 -13.01 0.95
C CYS A 86 5.42 -14.17 0.04
N ILE A 87 6.28 -14.51 -0.91
CA ILE A 87 6.08 -15.64 -1.82
C ILE A 87 7.16 -16.67 -1.54
N GLY A 88 6.72 -17.85 -1.09
CA GLY A 88 7.59 -19.00 -0.83
C GLY A 88 7.52 -20.01 -1.96
N LEU A 89 8.67 -20.35 -2.55
CA LEU A 89 8.81 -21.53 -3.40
C LEU A 89 9.15 -22.73 -2.53
N ILE A 90 8.54 -23.89 -2.80
CA ILE A 90 8.86 -25.11 -2.09
C ILE A 90 10.18 -25.68 -2.65
N GLY A 91 11.27 -25.29 -2.02
CA GLY A 91 12.60 -25.83 -2.29
C GLY A 91 12.86 -27.17 -1.58
N ALA A 92 14.08 -27.71 -1.77
CA ALA A 92 14.50 -28.99 -1.19
C ALA A 92 14.45 -28.99 0.36
N ASP A 93 14.74 -27.86 0.98
CA ASP A 93 14.76 -27.70 2.46
C ASP A 93 13.38 -27.34 3.05
N GLY A 94 12.38 -27.19 2.20
CA GLY A 94 11.04 -26.76 2.56
C GLY A 94 10.98 -25.29 2.98
N ILE A 95 9.76 -24.75 3.02
CA ILE A 95 9.49 -23.37 3.47
C ILE A 95 8.66 -23.42 4.74
N ASP A 96 8.95 -22.53 5.69
CA ASP A 96 8.13 -22.37 6.89
C ASP A 96 7.14 -21.22 6.70
N VAL A 97 5.89 -21.56 6.44
CA VAL A 97 4.81 -20.60 6.19
C VAL A 97 4.59 -19.66 7.39
N ASN A 98 4.78 -20.15 8.62
CA ASN A 98 4.64 -19.28 9.80
C ASN A 98 5.68 -18.16 9.81
N VAL A 99 6.88 -18.45 9.34
CA VAL A 99 7.94 -17.43 9.22
C VAL A 99 7.58 -16.39 8.15
N LEU A 100 6.98 -16.81 7.03
CA LEU A 100 6.49 -15.87 6.01
C LEU A 100 5.34 -15.00 6.54
N ASN A 101 4.44 -15.57 7.32
CA ASN A 101 3.35 -14.86 7.98
C ASN A 101 3.88 -13.81 8.96
N ASP A 102 4.92 -14.13 9.74
CA ASP A 102 5.56 -13.16 10.65
C ASP A 102 6.14 -11.93 9.91
N TRP A 103 6.52 -12.10 8.65
CA TRP A 103 7.11 -11.01 7.85
C TRP A 103 6.06 -10.22 7.07
N ALA A 104 5.03 -10.89 6.57
CA ALA A 104 4.02 -10.29 5.70
C ALA A 104 3.13 -9.27 6.44
N THR A 105 2.43 -8.46 5.67
CA THR A 105 1.39 -7.57 6.18
C THR A 105 0.10 -8.37 6.40
N ASP A 106 -0.61 -8.08 7.49
CA ASP A 106 -1.91 -8.70 7.77
C ASP A 106 -3.01 -8.22 6.77
N PRO A 107 -3.97 -9.06 6.42
CA PRO A 107 -4.11 -10.48 6.78
C PRO A 107 -3.23 -11.38 5.89
N ASP A 108 -2.62 -12.41 6.50
CA ASP A 108 -1.73 -13.37 5.84
C ASP A 108 -2.32 -13.97 4.56
N ALA A 109 -3.61 -14.33 4.61
CA ALA A 109 -4.32 -14.91 3.47
C ALA A 109 -4.28 -14.06 2.17
N SER A 110 -3.97 -12.77 2.31
CA SER A 110 -3.86 -11.84 1.17
C SER A 110 -2.42 -11.48 0.83
N HIS A 111 -1.47 -11.78 1.71
CA HIS A 111 -0.09 -11.31 1.59
C HIS A 111 0.95 -12.43 1.62
N VAL A 112 0.54 -13.66 1.89
CA VAL A 112 1.43 -14.82 1.85
C VAL A 112 0.92 -15.82 0.83
N ALA A 113 1.80 -16.28 -0.03
CA ALA A 113 1.52 -17.36 -0.96
C ALA A 113 2.70 -18.34 -0.97
N VAL A 114 2.38 -19.61 -1.16
CA VAL A 114 3.37 -20.68 -1.34
C VAL A 114 2.98 -21.45 -2.58
N THR A 115 3.90 -21.59 -3.52
CA THR A 115 3.66 -22.32 -4.76
C THR A 115 4.64 -23.48 -4.91
N PRO A 116 4.17 -24.66 -5.32
CA PRO A 116 5.03 -25.81 -5.54
C PRO A 116 5.77 -25.79 -6.89
N ASP A 117 5.30 -25.00 -7.86
CA ASP A 117 5.85 -25.02 -9.22
C ASP A 117 5.78 -23.68 -9.97
N ASP A 118 6.47 -23.62 -11.11
CA ASP A 118 6.58 -22.43 -11.94
C ASP A 118 5.28 -22.05 -12.66
N ALA A 119 4.36 -23.02 -12.87
CA ALA A 119 3.12 -22.77 -13.61
C ALA A 119 2.13 -21.95 -12.76
N GLU A 120 2.08 -22.21 -11.46
CA GLU A 120 1.25 -21.47 -10.52
C GLU A 120 1.83 -20.08 -10.22
N LEU A 121 3.14 -19.91 -10.45
CA LEU A 121 3.84 -18.64 -10.16
C LEU A 121 3.35 -17.48 -11.04
N GLU A 122 3.07 -17.73 -12.31
CA GLU A 122 2.57 -16.69 -13.24
C GLU A 122 1.20 -16.18 -12.79
N ASP A 123 0.29 -17.08 -12.45
CA ASP A 123 -1.05 -16.74 -11.93
C ASP A 123 -0.94 -15.99 -10.60
N LEU A 124 -0.05 -16.42 -9.73
CA LEU A 124 0.22 -15.75 -8.44
C LEU A 124 0.71 -14.30 -8.64
N PHE A 125 1.62 -14.06 -9.56
CA PHE A 125 2.08 -12.69 -9.86
C PHE A 125 0.99 -11.83 -10.50
N ALA A 126 0.12 -12.41 -11.32
CA ALA A 126 -1.02 -11.71 -11.89
C ALA A 126 -2.02 -11.29 -10.79
N ASP A 127 -2.33 -12.19 -9.87
CA ASP A 127 -3.19 -11.92 -8.72
C ASP A 127 -2.58 -10.87 -7.77
N LEU A 128 -1.28 -10.96 -7.52
CA LEU A 128 -0.54 -9.99 -6.72
C LEU A 128 -0.59 -8.59 -7.35
N ALA A 129 -0.33 -8.49 -8.66
CA ALA A 129 -0.40 -7.22 -9.38
C ALA A 129 -1.82 -6.62 -9.33
N ALA A 130 -2.86 -7.45 -9.47
CA ALA A 130 -4.25 -7.03 -9.34
C ALA A 130 -4.57 -6.54 -7.91
N ASN A 131 -4.04 -7.21 -6.88
CA ASN A 131 -4.25 -6.82 -5.48
C ASN A 131 -3.53 -5.50 -5.13
N ILE A 132 -2.30 -5.32 -5.57
CA ILE A 132 -1.53 -4.07 -5.35
C ILE A 132 -2.21 -2.88 -6.04
N SER A 133 -2.89 -3.10 -7.17
CA SER A 133 -3.56 -2.06 -7.94
C SER A 133 -4.99 -1.74 -7.49
N LYS A 134 -5.52 -2.45 -6.47
CA LYS A 134 -6.87 -2.19 -5.98
C LYS A 134 -6.94 -0.87 -5.22
N PRO A 135 -7.99 -0.06 -5.45
CA PRO A 135 -8.24 1.10 -4.61
C PRO A 135 -8.57 0.68 -3.17
N GLY A 136 -8.11 1.47 -2.20
CA GLY A 136 -8.39 1.24 -0.78
C GLY A 136 -9.87 1.41 -0.43
N ALA A 137 -10.58 2.28 -1.17
CA ALA A 137 -12.03 2.46 -1.04
C ALA A 137 -12.64 2.86 -2.38
N THR A 138 -13.85 2.38 -2.64
CA THR A 138 -14.63 2.70 -3.86
C THR A 138 -16.04 3.14 -3.50
N ASN A 139 -16.68 3.88 -4.41
CA ASN A 139 -18.07 4.34 -4.26
C ASN A 139 -18.32 5.07 -2.93
N ILE A 140 -17.39 5.94 -2.55
CA ILE A 140 -17.49 6.74 -1.33
C ILE A 140 -18.55 7.81 -1.54
N VAL A 141 -19.53 7.87 -0.63
CA VAL A 141 -20.53 8.93 -0.58
C VAL A 141 -20.51 9.55 0.80
N ILE A 142 -20.31 10.85 0.85
CA ILE A 142 -20.31 11.65 2.08
C ILE A 142 -21.44 12.65 1.97
N ASP A 143 -22.38 12.57 2.88
CA ASP A 143 -23.45 13.57 3.04
C ASP A 143 -23.07 14.48 4.21
N GLU A 144 -22.82 15.73 3.91
CA GLU A 144 -22.57 16.77 4.90
C GLU A 144 -23.86 17.55 5.14
N ILE A 145 -24.29 17.58 6.40
CA ILE A 145 -25.52 18.27 6.82
C ILE A 145 -25.13 19.35 7.81
N VAL A 146 -25.24 20.60 7.41
CA VAL A 146 -24.99 21.72 8.30
C VAL A 146 -26.21 22.02 9.17
N ASN A 147 -25.94 22.57 10.35
CA ASN A 147 -26.97 22.96 11.30
C ASN A 147 -27.96 23.95 10.60
N PRO A 148 -29.28 23.85 10.87
CA PRO A 148 -30.32 24.72 10.27
C PRO A 148 -30.10 26.22 10.46
N ASP A 149 -29.28 26.64 11.41
CA ASP A 149 -28.88 28.03 11.57
C ASP A 149 -27.90 28.53 10.50
N PHE A 150 -27.46 27.64 9.59
CA PHE A 150 -26.53 27.98 8.51
C PHE A 150 -27.08 27.51 7.16
N ASN A 151 -26.76 28.29 6.11
CA ASN A 151 -26.91 27.86 4.72
C ASN A 151 -25.55 27.68 4.07
N ILE A 152 -25.40 26.65 3.26
CA ILE A 152 -24.28 26.49 2.34
C ILE A 152 -24.48 27.47 1.19
N ILE A 153 -23.52 28.34 0.94
CA ILE A 153 -23.65 29.40 -0.09
C ILE A 153 -22.81 29.14 -1.32
N SER A 154 -21.75 28.38 -1.20
CA SER A 154 -20.94 27.94 -2.33
C SER A 154 -20.07 26.74 -1.96
N VAL A 155 -19.72 25.96 -2.96
CA VAL A 155 -18.82 24.78 -2.85
C VAL A 155 -17.65 25.00 -3.79
N ILE A 156 -16.43 24.85 -3.30
CA ILE A 156 -15.23 24.81 -4.13
C ILE A 156 -15.12 23.41 -4.73
N PRO A 157 -14.83 23.26 -6.03
CA PRO A 157 -14.63 21.94 -6.61
C PRO A 157 -13.62 21.13 -5.80
N PRO A 158 -13.96 19.91 -5.34
CA PRO A 158 -13.05 19.09 -4.55
C PRO A 158 -11.85 18.63 -5.37
N ASN A 159 -10.75 18.32 -4.70
CA ASN A 159 -9.56 17.78 -5.38
C ASN A 159 -9.78 16.35 -5.92
N ARG A 160 -10.80 15.63 -5.40
CA ARG A 160 -11.21 14.30 -5.85
C ARG A 160 -12.74 14.19 -5.84
N GLY A 161 -13.27 13.53 -6.87
CA GLY A 161 -14.71 13.28 -6.99
C GLY A 161 -15.53 14.51 -7.39
N THR A 162 -16.81 14.48 -7.07
CA THR A 162 -17.77 15.54 -7.37
C THR A 162 -18.63 15.86 -6.15
N ALA A 163 -18.81 17.14 -5.88
CA ALA A 163 -19.67 17.60 -4.81
C ALA A 163 -20.88 18.35 -5.39
N MET A 164 -22.06 18.14 -4.81
CA MET A 164 -23.31 18.73 -5.24
C MET A 164 -24.14 19.17 -4.03
N MET A 165 -24.66 20.38 -4.05
CA MET A 165 -25.64 20.82 -3.09
C MET A 165 -26.98 20.13 -3.39
N LEU A 166 -27.56 19.44 -2.40
CA LEU A 166 -28.89 18.83 -2.49
C LEU A 166 -29.96 19.83 -2.10
N ASP A 167 -29.64 20.68 -1.12
CA ASP A 167 -30.48 21.80 -0.67
C ASP A 167 -29.60 22.88 -0.02
N SER A 168 -30.20 23.82 0.71
CA SER A 168 -29.45 24.91 1.38
C SER A 168 -28.60 24.46 2.56
N ASN A 169 -28.82 23.25 3.09
CA ASN A 169 -28.14 22.74 4.27
C ASN A 169 -27.39 21.44 4.02
N THR A 170 -27.62 20.79 2.88
CA THR A 170 -27.10 19.45 2.59
C THR A 170 -26.23 19.47 1.35
N LEU A 171 -25.05 18.92 1.49
CA LEU A 171 -24.06 18.72 0.42
C LEU A 171 -23.73 17.23 0.33
N GLN A 172 -23.79 16.67 -0.87
CA GLN A 172 -23.33 15.30 -1.12
C GLN A 172 -22.01 15.33 -1.91
N TRP A 173 -21.02 14.61 -1.40
CA TRP A 173 -19.74 14.42 -2.07
C TRP A 173 -19.55 12.96 -2.45
N LYS A 174 -19.30 12.70 -3.74
CA LYS A 174 -19.07 11.36 -4.30
C LYS A 174 -17.66 11.23 -4.83
N ILE A 175 -16.97 10.18 -4.39
CA ILE A 175 -15.63 9.83 -4.86
C ILE A 175 -15.71 8.39 -5.39
N SER A 176 -15.34 8.18 -6.65
CA SER A 176 -15.41 6.86 -7.29
C SER A 176 -14.45 5.86 -6.64
N GLU A 177 -13.24 6.33 -6.35
CA GLU A 177 -12.19 5.51 -5.75
C GLU A 177 -11.15 6.39 -5.04
N LEU A 178 -10.52 5.84 -4.01
CA LEU A 178 -9.47 6.49 -3.23
C LEU A 178 -8.45 5.43 -2.79
N GLY A 179 -7.17 5.78 -2.74
CA GLY A 179 -6.11 4.90 -2.26
C GLY A 179 -5.55 3.95 -3.31
N VAL A 180 -5.70 4.24 -4.60
CA VAL A 180 -5.08 3.48 -5.71
C VAL A 180 -3.55 3.64 -5.68
N SER A 181 -3.06 4.80 -5.30
CA SER A 181 -1.64 5.15 -5.27
C SER A 181 -1.12 5.42 -3.83
N GLY A 182 -1.56 4.64 -2.86
CA GLY A 182 -1.09 4.73 -1.48
C GLY A 182 -1.93 5.67 -0.60
N ASN A 183 -1.28 6.52 0.18
CA ASN A 183 -1.94 7.44 1.12
C ASN A 183 -2.56 8.63 0.39
N GLU A 184 -3.56 8.39 -0.46
CA GLU A 184 -4.33 9.44 -1.11
C GLU A 184 -5.31 10.07 -0.12
N GLY A 185 -5.32 11.41 -0.09
CA GLY A 185 -6.31 12.18 0.65
C GLY A 185 -7.29 12.85 -0.30
N ALA A 186 -8.51 13.07 0.19
CA ALA A 186 -9.49 13.90 -0.49
C ALA A 186 -9.89 15.07 0.40
N SER A 187 -10.09 16.24 -0.19
CA SER A 187 -10.49 17.46 0.49
C SER A 187 -11.61 18.16 -0.25
N LEU A 188 -12.53 18.71 0.51
CA LEU A 188 -13.66 19.49 0.04
C LEU A 188 -13.75 20.74 0.91
N GLU A 189 -13.92 21.88 0.27
CA GLU A 189 -14.15 23.17 0.93
C GLU A 189 -15.50 23.74 0.50
N PHE A 190 -16.24 24.30 1.44
CA PHE A 190 -17.48 25.00 1.16
C PHE A 190 -17.68 26.17 2.12
N PHE A 191 -18.44 27.16 1.71
CA PHE A 191 -18.76 28.37 2.49
C PHE A 191 -20.16 28.27 3.04
N ILE A 192 -20.28 28.65 4.31
CA ILE A 192 -21.56 28.71 5.00
C ILE A 192 -21.87 30.14 5.44
N ARG A 193 -23.14 30.47 5.54
CA ARG A 193 -23.64 31.72 6.11
C ARG A 193 -24.55 31.43 7.27
N HIS A 194 -24.33 32.09 8.40
CA HIS A 194 -25.24 32.06 9.52
C HIS A 194 -26.53 32.83 9.15
N ILE A 195 -27.67 32.20 9.35
CA ILE A 195 -29.02 32.73 9.08
C ILE A 195 -29.90 32.73 10.32
N GLY A 196 -29.47 32.10 11.41
CA GLY A 196 -30.22 32.02 12.67
C GLY A 196 -30.37 33.39 13.33
N GLN A 197 -31.47 33.55 14.10
CA GLN A 197 -31.77 34.80 14.81
C GLN A 197 -30.93 35.04 16.05
N ASN A 198 -30.34 33.99 16.62
CA ASN A 198 -29.60 34.03 17.86
C ASN A 198 -28.09 33.91 17.59
N GLY A 199 -27.30 34.86 18.17
CA GLY A 199 -25.83 34.75 18.19
C GLY A 199 -25.30 33.72 19.19
N GLY A 200 -23.98 33.62 19.34
CA GLY A 200 -23.27 32.75 20.27
C GLY A 200 -22.48 31.64 19.56
N THR A 201 -21.89 30.73 20.35
CA THR A 201 -21.18 29.57 19.83
C THR A 201 -22.17 28.51 19.36
N LYS A 202 -22.01 28.03 18.12
CA LYS A 202 -22.88 27.04 17.52
C LYS A 202 -22.03 25.96 16.86
N LEU A 203 -22.55 24.71 16.91
CA LEU A 203 -22.01 23.64 16.08
C LEU A 203 -22.43 23.87 14.64
N VAL A 204 -21.50 23.68 13.71
CA VAL A 204 -21.74 23.84 12.26
C VAL A 204 -22.40 22.60 11.70
N ASN A 205 -21.97 21.43 12.12
CA ASN A 205 -22.46 20.13 11.63
C ASN A 205 -23.54 19.57 12.59
N GLN A 206 -24.42 18.75 12.05
CA GLN A 206 -25.39 17.96 12.83
C GLN A 206 -24.83 16.60 13.21
#